data_336c9b0e07575176756528ec668add0a
#
_entry.id   336c9b0e07575176756528ec668add0a
#
_cell.length_a   1.000
_cell.length_b   1.000
_cell.length_c   1.000
_cell.angle_alpha   90.00
_cell.angle_beta   90.00
_cell.angle_gamma   90.00
#
_symmetry.space_group_name_H-M   'P 1'
#
loop_
_entity.id
_entity.type
_entity.pdbx_description
1 polymer ?
#
loop_
_entity_poly.entity_id
_entity_poly.type
_entity_poly.pdbx_seq_one_letter_code
_entity_poly.pdbx_strand_id
1 'polypeptide(L)'
;MTYPMSAAVVAGQATEADQYNFLRNDALCLGGDPASSGTLRDLLYQGMTGVRLTRASKTSIRLEASADAPCAVVINGKICTVTEELTLSLSIDAFSSSGRYYLYAISNSGPAFTLRAALSTAPSNSRQIGTFLWSGSGIIPGSLYAINAWDQQQGASNPSVCEGRLTLVPGEPVPDADIRLGDTLYFTPFHGNAVSLYLGDAWETFRFSELSLPLSGMLREVPYDVFLTADENGLRLSMLTWGTASARPAGMLARVDGVRVSGGNSGARYLGTIALNASGYGEDSCTGRLLWNEYHRLPRSLISKLETTRTQGSAHMNSWAPYYDEDAPEVRVLIPAADCEFALEGVGLGSPISENDREYGRGAALGICRDMMKSAPYTGNRNCAEVFAHTNGNSPMSVRIQNLGSSFQGFHRYTLAFWSNYSYYPIGTSQTAAGEAPGLIGMIYA
;
A
#
# COMPACT_ATOMS: atom_id res chain seq x y z
N MET A 1 24.56 -14.01 38.70
CA MET A 1 25.95 -13.71 39.13
C MET A 1 25.91 -12.87 40.39
N THR A 2 26.70 -13.19 41.37
CA THR A 2 26.95 -12.32 42.53
C THR A 2 28.10 -11.38 42.18
N TYR A 3 27.93 -10.08 42.34
CA TYR A 3 28.97 -9.06 42.17
C TYR A 3 29.42 -8.54 43.54
N PRO A 4 30.72 -8.34 43.80
CA PRO A 4 31.87 -8.73 42.97
C PRO A 4 32.13 -10.26 42.99
N MET A 5 32.64 -10.78 41.85
CA MET A 5 33.05 -12.18 41.75
C MET A 5 34.47 -12.40 42.28
N SER A 6 35.30 -11.37 42.25
CA SER A 6 36.67 -11.39 42.71
C SER A 6 36.74 -11.32 44.22
N ALA A 7 37.57 -12.23 44.84
CA ALA A 7 37.93 -12.12 46.25
C ALA A 7 39.03 -11.08 46.45
N ALA A 8 39.08 -10.47 47.64
CA ALA A 8 40.15 -9.56 48.01
C ALA A 8 41.52 -10.31 47.95
N VAL A 9 42.47 -9.73 47.22
CA VAL A 9 43.81 -10.27 47.11
C VAL A 9 44.60 -9.88 48.36
N VAL A 10 45.19 -10.81 49.01
CA VAL A 10 46.08 -10.60 50.21
C VAL A 10 47.54 -10.45 49.74
N ALA A 11 48.22 -9.44 50.29
CA ALA A 11 49.59 -9.16 49.93
C ALA A 11 50.49 -10.42 50.15
N GLY A 12 51.27 -10.83 49.14
CA GLY A 12 52.11 -11.97 49.14
C GLY A 12 51.54 -13.31 48.65
N GLN A 13 50.24 -13.32 48.24
CA GLN A 13 49.66 -14.46 47.55
C GLN A 13 49.99 -14.44 46.06
N ALA A 14 50.28 -15.63 45.49
CA ALA A 14 50.35 -15.78 44.03
C ALA A 14 48.98 -15.56 43.41
N THR A 15 48.94 -14.81 42.34
CA THR A 15 47.68 -14.58 41.58
C THR A 15 47.35 -15.83 40.78
N GLU A 16 46.24 -16.47 41.08
CA GLU A 16 45.76 -17.62 40.32
C GLU A 16 44.96 -17.19 39.10
N ALA A 17 44.90 -18.06 38.08
CA ALA A 17 44.14 -17.78 36.84
C ALA A 17 42.66 -17.47 37.09
N ASP A 18 42.07 -18.11 38.10
CA ASP A 18 40.68 -17.88 38.48
C ASP A 18 40.44 -16.47 39.07
N GLN A 19 41.41 -15.98 39.89
CA GLN A 19 41.31 -14.58 40.38
C GLN A 19 41.36 -13.56 39.27
N TYR A 20 42.19 -13.80 38.25
CA TYR A 20 42.26 -12.93 37.07
C TYR A 20 40.98 -13.00 36.25
N ASN A 21 40.41 -14.20 36.06
CA ASN A 21 39.15 -14.39 35.36
C ASN A 21 37.97 -13.73 36.10
N PHE A 22 37.97 -13.78 37.44
CA PHE A 22 36.94 -13.10 38.25
C PHE A 22 37.07 -11.58 38.15
N LEU A 23 38.27 -11.01 38.21
CA LEU A 23 38.48 -9.57 37.96
C LEU A 23 38.03 -9.12 36.57
N ARG A 24 38.35 -9.93 35.56
CA ARG A 24 37.88 -9.70 34.20
C ARG A 24 36.34 -9.74 34.13
N ASN A 25 35.71 -10.69 34.75
CA ASN A 25 34.25 -10.82 34.79
C ASN A 25 33.60 -9.66 35.57
N ASP A 26 34.22 -9.20 36.63
CA ASP A 26 33.78 -7.99 37.36
C ASP A 26 33.87 -6.74 36.45
N ALA A 27 34.97 -6.59 35.71
CA ALA A 27 35.14 -5.49 34.76
C ALA A 27 34.10 -5.53 33.62
N LEU A 28 33.78 -6.73 33.10
CA LEU A 28 32.72 -6.93 32.11
C LEU A 28 31.33 -6.59 32.68
N CYS A 29 31.05 -7.01 33.93
CA CYS A 29 29.85 -6.69 34.67
C CYS A 29 29.69 -5.17 34.87
N LEU A 30 30.78 -4.44 35.05
CA LEU A 30 30.79 -2.97 35.14
C LEU A 30 30.62 -2.26 33.81
N GLY A 31 30.56 -2.96 32.69
CA GLY A 31 30.37 -2.41 31.37
C GLY A 31 31.63 -2.21 30.54
N GLY A 32 32.69 -3.00 30.86
CA GLY A 32 33.92 -3.02 30.09
C GLY A 32 33.81 -3.64 28.68
N ASP A 33 32.74 -4.39 28.42
CA ASP A 33 32.46 -4.99 27.11
C ASP A 33 31.21 -4.34 26.47
N PRO A 34 31.37 -3.56 25.38
CA PRO A 34 30.24 -2.92 24.70
C PRO A 34 29.26 -3.92 24.04
N ALA A 35 29.67 -5.19 23.86
CA ALA A 35 28.82 -6.24 23.28
C ALA A 35 27.95 -6.96 24.32
N SER A 36 28.24 -6.81 25.62
CA SER A 36 27.48 -7.46 26.69
C SER A 36 26.21 -6.63 27.04
N SER A 37 25.04 -7.21 26.84
CA SER A 37 23.80 -6.67 27.38
C SER A 37 23.64 -7.08 28.85
N GLY A 38 23.16 -6.18 29.70
CA GLY A 38 22.88 -6.49 31.11
C GLY A 38 23.96 -6.12 32.10
N THR A 39 24.66 -5.01 31.87
CA THR A 39 25.77 -4.55 32.73
C THR A 39 25.28 -3.67 33.88
N LEU A 40 26.07 -3.50 34.93
CA LEU A 40 25.83 -2.55 36.03
C LEU A 40 25.74 -1.10 35.49
N ARG A 41 26.49 -0.80 34.42
CA ARG A 41 26.42 0.48 33.71
C ARG A 41 24.98 0.74 33.17
N ASP A 42 24.38 -0.26 32.52
CA ASP A 42 23.03 -0.14 31.99
C ASP A 42 22.02 0.06 33.11
N LEU A 43 22.17 -0.65 34.22
CA LEU A 43 21.31 -0.46 35.40
C LEU A 43 21.43 0.93 36.00
N LEU A 44 22.64 1.49 36.07
CA LEU A 44 22.89 2.83 36.62
C LEU A 44 22.33 3.95 35.70
N TYR A 45 22.51 3.83 34.37
CA TYR A 45 22.10 4.86 33.42
C TYR A 45 20.65 4.72 33.01
N GLN A 46 20.15 3.52 32.87
CA GLN A 46 18.80 3.26 32.36
C GLN A 46 17.79 2.92 33.45
N GLY A 47 18.28 2.55 34.63
CA GLY A 47 17.43 2.03 35.72
C GLY A 47 16.84 0.65 35.43
N MET A 48 17.37 -0.05 34.39
CA MET A 48 17.00 -1.42 34.06
C MET A 48 18.09 -2.11 33.23
N THR A 49 18.16 -3.43 33.34
CA THR A 49 19.08 -4.27 32.56
C THR A 49 18.47 -5.65 32.33
N GLY A 50 18.82 -6.30 31.21
CA GLY A 50 18.38 -7.64 30.88
C GLY A 50 16.88 -7.72 30.53
N VAL A 51 16.20 -6.61 30.17
CA VAL A 51 14.79 -6.62 29.74
C VAL A 51 14.68 -7.18 28.33
N ARG A 52 14.24 -8.43 28.23
CA ARG A 52 13.99 -9.13 26.96
C ARG A 52 12.54 -9.56 26.90
N LEU A 53 11.76 -8.91 26.06
CA LEU A 53 10.32 -9.17 25.93
C LEU A 53 10.05 -9.93 24.65
N THR A 54 9.31 -11.03 24.74
CA THR A 54 8.85 -11.82 23.60
C THR A 54 7.35 -12.02 23.66
N ARG A 55 6.72 -12.05 22.48
CA ARG A 55 5.31 -12.41 22.33
C ARG A 55 5.20 -13.93 22.35
N ALA A 56 4.80 -14.50 23.49
CA ALA A 56 4.68 -15.94 23.66
C ALA A 56 3.44 -16.51 22.94
N SER A 57 2.34 -15.73 22.89
CA SER A 57 1.13 -16.07 22.14
C SER A 57 0.38 -14.80 21.73
N LYS A 58 -0.81 -14.94 21.12
CA LYS A 58 -1.70 -13.79 20.86
C LYS A 58 -2.07 -13.00 22.11
N THR A 59 -2.12 -13.68 23.25
CA THR A 59 -2.60 -13.10 24.53
C THR A 59 -1.59 -13.25 25.65
N SER A 60 -0.30 -13.46 25.37
CA SER A 60 0.71 -13.56 26.40
C SER A 60 2.05 -12.95 26.00
N ILE A 61 2.67 -12.28 26.97
CA ILE A 61 3.99 -11.69 26.89
C ILE A 61 4.90 -12.41 27.86
N ARG A 62 6.10 -12.69 27.42
CA ARG A 62 7.15 -13.33 28.22
C ARG A 62 8.28 -12.33 28.41
N LEU A 63 8.75 -12.21 29.66
CA LEU A 63 10.03 -11.61 29.99
C LEU A 63 11.03 -12.75 30.20
N GLU A 64 12.02 -12.82 29.32
CA GLU A 64 13.07 -13.84 29.41
C GLU A 64 14.08 -13.44 30.47
N ALA A 65 14.25 -14.31 31.50
CA ALA A 65 15.25 -14.16 32.52
C ALA A 65 15.70 -15.56 32.99
N SER A 66 16.94 -15.66 33.46
CA SER A 66 17.49 -16.87 34.05
C SER A 66 18.50 -16.49 35.14
N ALA A 67 19.00 -17.48 35.89
CA ALA A 67 20.04 -17.25 36.87
C ALA A 67 21.33 -16.68 36.25
N ASP A 68 21.67 -17.12 35.01
CA ASP A 68 22.85 -16.66 34.27
C ASP A 68 22.62 -15.34 33.53
N ALA A 69 21.36 -15.00 33.24
CA ALA A 69 20.92 -13.76 32.55
C ALA A 69 19.76 -13.14 33.28
N PRO A 70 19.94 -12.57 34.48
CA PRO A 70 18.87 -11.98 35.27
C PRO A 70 18.36 -10.67 34.64
N CYS A 71 17.09 -10.38 34.87
CA CYS A 71 16.52 -9.06 34.59
C CYS A 71 16.45 -8.25 35.87
N ALA A 72 17.02 -7.05 35.90
CA ALA A 72 16.98 -6.13 37.02
C ALA A 72 16.36 -4.77 36.59
N VAL A 73 15.50 -4.23 37.46
CA VAL A 73 14.78 -2.97 37.25
C VAL A 73 14.80 -2.15 38.52
N VAL A 74 15.09 -0.86 38.42
CA VAL A 74 15.02 0.09 39.55
C VAL A 74 13.59 0.58 39.69
N ILE A 75 12.94 0.25 40.80
CA ILE A 75 11.58 0.67 41.15
C ILE A 75 11.64 1.44 42.48
N ASN A 76 11.27 2.73 42.45
CA ASN A 76 11.30 3.63 43.61
C ASN A 76 12.68 3.61 44.36
N GLY A 77 13.77 3.64 43.58
CA GLY A 77 15.12 3.66 44.13
C GLY A 77 15.65 2.30 44.62
N LYS A 78 14.88 1.21 44.52
CA LYS A 78 15.29 -0.15 44.88
C LYS A 78 15.50 -0.98 43.61
N ILE A 79 16.58 -1.78 43.62
CA ILE A 79 16.83 -2.74 42.56
C ILE A 79 15.96 -3.97 42.81
N CYS A 80 15.07 -4.27 41.90
CA CYS A 80 14.26 -5.48 41.89
C CYS A 80 14.76 -6.41 40.78
N THR A 81 14.98 -7.70 41.08
CA THR A 81 15.60 -8.65 40.16
C THR A 81 14.75 -9.91 40.02
N VAL A 82 14.65 -10.43 38.80
CA VAL A 82 14.11 -11.75 38.53
C VAL A 82 15.13 -12.60 37.82
N THR A 83 15.20 -13.87 38.22
CA THR A 83 16.16 -14.88 37.74
C THR A 83 15.46 -16.05 37.07
N GLU A 84 14.15 -15.91 36.88
CA GLU A 84 13.28 -16.88 36.20
C GLU A 84 12.40 -16.15 35.21
N GLU A 85 11.93 -16.87 34.20
CA GLU A 85 10.98 -16.33 33.20
C GLU A 85 9.69 -15.89 33.85
N LEU A 86 9.23 -14.69 33.49
CA LEU A 86 7.90 -14.21 33.87
C LEU A 86 6.98 -14.19 32.66
N THR A 87 5.80 -14.77 32.80
CA THR A 87 4.76 -14.71 31.78
C THR A 87 3.57 -13.86 32.25
N LEU A 88 3.20 -12.86 31.46
CA LEU A 88 1.97 -12.09 31.63
C LEU A 88 0.90 -12.60 30.66
N SER A 89 -0.17 -13.14 31.19
CA SER A 89 -1.37 -13.51 30.42
C SER A 89 -2.36 -12.34 30.40
N LEU A 90 -2.82 -11.99 29.21
CA LEU A 90 -3.77 -10.92 28.95
C LEU A 90 -5.14 -11.54 28.69
N SER A 91 -6.14 -11.29 29.54
CA SER A 91 -7.51 -11.77 29.28
C SER A 91 -8.25 -10.74 28.43
N ILE A 92 -9.01 -11.20 27.43
CA ILE A 92 -9.82 -10.35 26.57
C ILE A 92 -10.81 -9.51 27.36
N ASP A 93 -11.37 -10.05 28.42
CA ASP A 93 -12.31 -9.34 29.29
C ASP A 93 -11.69 -8.15 30.04
N ALA A 94 -10.41 -8.25 30.39
CA ALA A 94 -9.66 -7.17 31.04
C ALA A 94 -9.05 -6.16 30.05
N PHE A 95 -8.89 -6.54 28.79
CA PHE A 95 -8.29 -5.75 27.71
C PHE A 95 -9.29 -5.57 26.56
N SER A 96 -10.46 -5.01 26.86
CA SER A 96 -11.56 -4.87 25.88
C SER A 96 -11.34 -3.77 24.84
N SER A 97 -10.49 -2.79 25.11
CA SER A 97 -10.23 -1.66 24.21
C SER A 97 -8.98 -1.92 23.38
N SER A 98 -9.06 -1.73 22.06
CA SER A 98 -7.88 -1.68 21.20
C SER A 98 -7.04 -0.44 21.50
N GLY A 99 -5.72 -0.53 21.31
CA GLY A 99 -4.82 0.60 21.53
C GLY A 99 -3.44 0.18 22.03
N ARG A 100 -2.64 1.20 22.39
CA ARG A 100 -1.31 1.01 22.96
C ARG A 100 -1.42 0.73 24.45
N TYR A 101 -0.83 -0.38 24.87
CA TYR A 101 -0.67 -0.75 26.28
C TYR A 101 0.78 -0.62 26.69
N TYR A 102 0.98 -0.19 27.93
CA TYR A 102 2.28 -0.05 28.56
C TYR A 102 2.51 -1.21 29.51
N LEU A 103 3.70 -1.82 29.44
CA LEU A 103 4.10 -2.95 30.29
C LEU A 103 4.93 -2.44 31.46
N TYR A 104 4.57 -2.84 32.65
CA TYR A 104 5.20 -2.42 33.88
C TYR A 104 5.75 -3.59 34.67
N ALA A 105 6.94 -3.39 35.25
CA ALA A 105 7.46 -4.18 36.37
C ALA A 105 6.91 -3.57 37.67
N ILE A 106 6.30 -4.38 38.54
CA ILE A 106 5.71 -3.94 39.80
C ILE A 106 6.42 -4.62 40.96
N SER A 107 6.89 -3.81 41.91
CA SER A 107 7.50 -4.32 43.14
C SER A 107 6.42 -4.63 44.22
N ASN A 108 6.42 -5.87 44.69
CA ASN A 108 5.51 -6.36 45.75
C ASN A 108 6.22 -6.47 47.11
N SER A 109 6.95 -5.44 47.56
CA SER A 109 7.65 -5.32 48.83
C SER A 109 8.95 -6.19 48.95
N GLY A 110 9.19 -7.10 48.01
CA GLY A 110 10.38 -7.95 47.99
C GLY A 110 11.47 -7.50 46.97
N PRO A 111 12.53 -8.27 46.83
CA PRO A 111 13.57 -8.00 45.85
C PRO A 111 13.19 -8.38 44.42
N ALA A 112 12.06 -9.05 44.22
CA ALA A 112 11.52 -9.43 42.89
C ALA A 112 10.40 -8.49 42.45
N PHE A 113 10.05 -8.56 41.15
CA PHE A 113 8.91 -7.86 40.57
C PHE A 113 8.01 -8.80 39.78
N THR A 114 6.79 -8.35 39.50
CA THR A 114 5.81 -9.01 38.64
C THR A 114 5.49 -8.12 37.44
N LEU A 115 4.86 -8.68 36.41
CA LEU A 115 4.45 -7.94 35.21
C LEU A 115 3.00 -7.53 35.27
N ARG A 116 2.71 -6.30 34.79
CA ARG A 116 1.34 -5.82 34.55
C ARG A 116 1.29 -4.94 33.33
N ALA A 117 0.16 -4.96 32.60
CA ALA A 117 -0.12 -4.05 31.51
C ALA A 117 -1.24 -3.06 31.87
N ALA A 118 -1.15 -1.83 31.37
CA ALA A 118 -2.17 -0.79 31.54
C ALA A 118 -2.20 0.13 30.31
N LEU A 119 -3.38 0.73 30.01
CA LEU A 119 -3.60 1.62 28.87
C LEU A 119 -3.02 3.02 29.09
N SER A 120 -3.16 3.59 30.27
CA SER A 120 -2.79 5.00 30.51
C SER A 120 -2.16 5.27 31.86
N THR A 121 -2.69 4.68 32.94
CA THR A 121 -2.26 5.01 34.30
C THR A 121 -1.20 4.01 34.78
N ALA A 122 0.00 4.51 35.10
CA ALA A 122 1.03 3.70 35.69
C ALA A 122 0.56 3.15 37.04
N PRO A 123 0.70 1.83 37.31
CA PRO A 123 0.43 1.29 38.63
C PRO A 123 1.37 1.89 39.68
N SER A 124 0.92 1.96 40.93
CA SER A 124 1.83 2.34 42.02
C SER A 124 2.97 1.34 42.19
N ASN A 125 4.12 1.80 42.65
CA ASN A 125 5.34 0.97 42.83
C ASN A 125 5.74 0.23 41.55
N SER A 126 5.68 0.93 40.41
CA SER A 126 6.00 0.33 39.12
C SER A 126 7.05 1.09 38.33
N ARG A 127 7.66 0.39 37.39
CA ARG A 127 8.52 0.95 36.35
C ARG A 127 8.05 0.44 34.99
N GLN A 128 7.85 1.34 34.04
CA GLN A 128 7.58 0.93 32.67
C GLN A 128 8.81 0.26 32.06
N ILE A 129 8.60 -0.90 31.46
CA ILE A 129 9.67 -1.71 30.85
C ILE A 129 9.43 -2.04 29.38
N GLY A 130 8.22 -1.77 28.89
CA GLY A 130 7.87 -2.02 27.48
C GLY A 130 6.55 -1.43 27.08
N THR A 131 6.21 -1.62 25.82
CA THR A 131 4.90 -1.28 25.23
C THR A 131 4.52 -2.29 24.16
N PHE A 132 3.20 -2.42 23.90
CA PHE A 132 2.65 -3.22 22.81
C PHE A 132 1.33 -2.66 22.33
N LEU A 133 0.92 -3.05 21.11
CA LEU A 133 -0.40 -2.74 20.57
C LEU A 133 -1.34 -3.94 20.74
N TRP A 134 -2.53 -3.65 21.20
CA TRP A 134 -3.63 -4.60 21.38
C TRP A 134 -4.74 -4.33 20.36
N SER A 135 -5.18 -5.35 19.62
CA SER A 135 -6.22 -5.25 18.59
C SER A 135 -7.66 -5.22 19.14
N GLY A 136 -7.83 -5.52 20.42
CA GLY A 136 -9.11 -5.86 21.05
C GLY A 136 -9.27 -7.36 21.33
N SER A 137 -8.48 -8.20 20.67
CA SER A 137 -8.47 -9.66 20.80
C SER A 137 -7.09 -10.28 20.97
N GLY A 138 -6.03 -9.52 20.72
CA GLY A 138 -4.66 -9.99 20.87
C GLY A 138 -3.59 -8.94 20.62
N ILE A 139 -2.36 -9.31 20.95
CA ILE A 139 -1.16 -8.51 20.71
C ILE A 139 -0.87 -8.50 19.20
N ILE A 140 -0.71 -7.34 18.61
CA ILE A 140 -0.32 -7.20 17.21
C ILE A 140 1.15 -7.64 17.05
N PRO A 141 1.48 -8.59 16.14
CA PRO A 141 2.86 -9.03 15.93
C PRO A 141 3.77 -7.87 15.52
N GLY A 142 4.99 -7.84 16.06
CA GLY A 142 5.97 -6.79 15.77
C GLY A 142 5.74 -5.48 16.53
N SER A 143 4.72 -5.39 17.38
CA SER A 143 4.42 -4.17 18.17
C SER A 143 4.92 -4.20 19.62
N LEU A 144 5.51 -5.30 20.05
CA LEU A 144 6.05 -5.44 21.40
C LEU A 144 7.50 -4.94 21.45
N TYR A 145 7.72 -3.88 22.21
CA TYR A 145 9.05 -3.28 22.40
C TYR A 145 9.42 -3.20 23.87
N ALA A 146 10.67 -3.54 24.18
CA ALA A 146 11.29 -3.24 25.47
C ALA A 146 11.72 -1.76 25.47
N ILE A 147 11.48 -1.05 26.57
CA ILE A 147 11.95 0.33 26.75
C ILE A 147 13.38 0.28 27.28
N ASN A 148 14.34 0.57 26.42
CA ASN A 148 15.71 0.89 26.81
C ASN A 148 15.90 2.40 26.68
N ALA A 149 16.78 3.03 27.46
CA ALA A 149 16.99 4.48 27.40
C ALA A 149 17.46 4.96 26.00
N TRP A 150 18.03 4.07 25.21
CA TRP A 150 18.42 4.31 23.82
C TRP A 150 17.24 4.23 22.83
N ASP A 151 16.19 3.47 23.17
CA ASP A 151 14.99 3.28 22.34
C ASP A 151 13.96 4.41 22.51
N GLN A 152 14.12 5.27 23.52
CA GLN A 152 13.29 6.49 23.63
C GLN A 152 13.53 7.48 22.49
N GLN A 153 14.53 7.23 21.64
CA GLN A 153 14.73 7.91 20.36
C GLN A 153 14.11 7.20 19.16
N GLN A 154 13.30 6.15 19.33
CA GLN A 154 12.34 5.81 18.29
C GLN A 154 11.32 6.93 18.21
N GLY A 155 11.74 8.02 17.58
CA GLY A 155 10.86 9.08 17.14
C GLY A 155 9.68 8.44 16.41
N ALA A 156 8.52 9.04 16.50
CA ALA A 156 7.32 8.60 15.80
C ALA A 156 7.70 8.03 14.42
N SER A 157 7.32 6.78 14.17
CA SER A 157 7.64 6.12 12.91
C SER A 157 7.20 7.03 11.76
N ASN A 158 8.03 7.18 10.74
CA ASN A 158 7.75 8.08 9.64
C ASN A 158 6.43 7.65 8.95
N PRO A 159 5.39 8.50 8.95
CA PRO A 159 4.11 8.19 8.30
C PRO A 159 4.26 7.82 6.83
N SER A 160 5.26 8.40 6.15
CA SER A 160 5.44 8.23 4.71
C SER A 160 5.97 6.86 4.30
N VAL A 161 6.46 6.04 5.23
CA VAL A 161 7.04 4.72 4.89
C VAL A 161 5.96 3.80 4.33
N CYS A 162 6.12 3.44 3.06
CA CYS A 162 5.34 2.42 2.37
C CYS A 162 6.19 1.89 1.21
N GLU A 163 6.96 0.84 1.44
CA GLU A 163 7.99 0.35 0.52
C GLU A 163 7.48 -0.76 -0.41
N GLY A 164 6.20 -1.10 -0.32
CA GLY A 164 5.56 -2.09 -1.19
C GLY A 164 4.76 -1.47 -2.32
N ARG A 165 4.39 -2.31 -3.30
CA ARG A 165 3.57 -1.96 -4.45
C ARG A 165 2.50 -3.02 -4.70
N LEU A 166 1.30 -2.60 -5.12
CA LEU A 166 0.24 -3.52 -5.55
C LEU A 166 0.57 -4.04 -6.95
N THR A 167 0.38 -5.34 -7.14
CA THR A 167 0.62 -6.04 -8.41
C THR A 167 -0.36 -7.21 -8.58
N LEU A 168 -0.48 -7.73 -9.81
CA LEU A 168 -1.26 -8.93 -10.14
C LEU A 168 -0.38 -10.17 -10.37
N VAL A 169 0.95 -10.04 -10.20
CA VAL A 169 1.91 -11.12 -10.35
C VAL A 169 2.70 -11.28 -9.06
N PRO A 170 2.74 -12.50 -8.46
CA PRO A 170 3.48 -12.71 -7.23
C PRO A 170 4.98 -12.49 -7.44
N GLY A 171 5.62 -11.77 -6.52
CA GLY A 171 7.06 -11.48 -6.54
C GLY A 171 7.50 -10.43 -7.56
N GLU A 172 6.60 -9.95 -8.44
CA GLU A 172 6.92 -8.96 -9.48
C GLU A 172 6.15 -7.66 -9.21
N PRO A 173 6.73 -6.68 -8.51
CA PRO A 173 6.05 -5.42 -8.21
C PRO A 173 5.75 -4.58 -9.45
N VAL A 174 6.47 -4.79 -10.55
CA VAL A 174 6.29 -4.13 -11.85
C VAL A 174 6.38 -5.15 -12.96
N PRO A 175 5.29 -5.84 -13.32
CA PRO A 175 5.30 -6.80 -14.40
C PRO A 175 5.62 -6.14 -15.75
N ASP A 176 6.50 -6.76 -16.53
CA ASP A 176 6.85 -6.34 -17.89
C ASP A 176 5.80 -6.76 -18.92
N ALA A 177 5.11 -7.88 -18.66
CA ALA A 177 4.08 -8.41 -19.53
C ALA A 177 2.69 -7.82 -19.23
N ASP A 178 1.80 -7.83 -20.22
CA ASP A 178 0.39 -7.54 -20.06
C ASP A 178 -0.33 -8.63 -19.24
N ILE A 179 -0.97 -8.25 -18.15
CA ILE A 179 -1.76 -9.14 -17.31
C ILE A 179 -3.25 -8.87 -17.56
N ARG A 180 -3.99 -9.90 -17.99
CA ARG A 180 -5.42 -9.79 -18.35
C ARG A 180 -6.34 -10.67 -17.51
N LEU A 181 -5.79 -11.63 -16.79
CA LEU A 181 -6.53 -12.67 -16.06
C LEU A 181 -6.01 -12.82 -14.63
N GLY A 182 -5.72 -11.71 -13.95
CA GLY A 182 -5.31 -11.72 -12.55
C GLY A 182 -6.48 -12.11 -11.64
N ASP A 183 -6.36 -13.18 -10.88
CA ASP A 183 -7.35 -13.66 -9.91
C ASP A 183 -7.00 -13.29 -8.47
N THR A 184 -5.81 -12.81 -8.25
CA THR A 184 -5.25 -12.47 -6.94
C THR A 184 -4.49 -11.15 -7.02
N LEU A 185 -4.72 -10.30 -6.03
CA LEU A 185 -3.97 -9.06 -5.82
C LEU A 185 -2.86 -9.32 -4.82
N TYR A 186 -1.67 -8.81 -5.09
CA TYR A 186 -0.50 -8.91 -4.21
C TYR A 186 -0.04 -7.53 -3.78
N PHE A 187 0.46 -7.43 -2.55
CA PHE A 187 1.26 -6.30 -2.09
C PHE A 187 2.67 -6.80 -1.87
N THR A 188 3.54 -6.45 -2.78
CA THR A 188 4.90 -7.01 -2.93
C THR A 188 5.94 -5.98 -2.52
N PRO A 189 7.02 -6.35 -1.80
CA PRO A 189 8.16 -5.47 -1.56
C PRO A 189 8.71 -4.87 -2.87
N PHE A 190 8.98 -3.55 -2.89
CA PHE A 190 9.47 -2.84 -4.08
C PHE A 190 10.75 -2.04 -3.80
N HIS A 191 10.71 -0.99 -2.98
CA HIS A 191 11.89 -0.24 -2.55
C HIS A 191 12.42 -0.69 -1.19
N GLY A 192 11.83 -1.73 -0.63
CA GLY A 192 12.10 -2.31 0.66
C GLY A 192 10.89 -3.12 1.12
N ASN A 193 10.85 -3.45 2.41
CA ASN A 193 9.79 -4.26 3.00
C ASN A 193 9.20 -3.64 4.28
N ALA A 194 9.26 -2.32 4.42
CA ALA A 194 8.69 -1.60 5.55
C ALA A 194 7.42 -0.86 5.16
N VAL A 195 6.46 -0.79 6.08
CA VAL A 195 5.22 -0.02 5.94
C VAL A 195 4.78 0.51 7.29
N SER A 196 4.38 1.79 7.36
CA SER A 196 3.85 2.41 8.57
C SER A 196 2.33 2.39 8.57
N LEU A 197 1.74 2.02 9.72
CA LEU A 197 0.30 2.06 9.99
C LEU A 197 0.03 2.98 11.19
N TYR A 198 -1.08 3.69 11.18
CA TYR A 198 -1.53 4.52 12.31
C TYR A 198 -2.34 3.67 13.29
N LEU A 199 -1.77 3.30 14.43
CA LEU A 199 -2.40 2.40 15.38
C LEU A 199 -2.47 3.04 16.78
N GLY A 200 -3.69 3.18 17.27
CA GLY A 200 -3.96 3.84 18.55
C GLY A 200 -3.84 5.36 18.42
N ASP A 201 -2.66 5.89 18.58
CA ASP A 201 -2.37 7.32 18.63
C ASP A 201 -1.05 7.69 17.94
N ALA A 202 -0.37 6.71 17.33
CA ALA A 202 0.93 6.88 16.71
C ALA A 202 1.10 6.03 15.45
N TRP A 203 2.07 6.40 14.63
CA TRP A 203 2.52 5.60 13.51
C TRP A 203 3.48 4.51 13.99
N GLU A 204 3.27 3.30 13.50
CA GLU A 204 4.12 2.13 13.76
C GLU A 204 4.61 1.56 12.45
N THR A 205 5.91 1.26 12.37
CA THR A 205 6.50 0.66 11.17
C THR A 205 6.62 -0.84 11.33
N PHE A 206 6.06 -1.57 10.38
CA PHE A 206 6.09 -3.02 10.30
C PHE A 206 6.97 -3.47 9.14
N ARG A 207 7.62 -4.62 9.32
CA ARG A 207 8.21 -5.37 8.23
C ARG A 207 7.21 -6.36 7.69
N PHE A 208 7.19 -6.54 6.36
CA PHE A 208 6.28 -7.48 5.71
C PHE A 208 7.00 -8.33 4.66
N SER A 209 6.49 -9.53 4.45
CA SER A 209 6.67 -10.30 3.24
C SER A 209 5.51 -10.02 2.30
N GLU A 210 5.53 -10.57 1.10
CA GLU A 210 4.40 -10.44 0.18
C GLU A 210 3.08 -10.86 0.83
N LEU A 211 2.06 -10.02 0.64
CA LEU A 211 0.69 -10.26 1.07
C LEU A 211 -0.19 -10.49 -0.15
N SER A 212 -1.19 -11.36 -0.03
CA SER A 212 -2.11 -11.66 -1.13
C SER A 212 -3.56 -11.50 -0.72
N LEU A 213 -4.43 -11.21 -1.71
CA LEU A 213 -5.86 -11.07 -1.53
C LEU A 213 -6.59 -11.59 -2.76
N PRO A 214 -7.36 -12.68 -2.66
CA PRO A 214 -8.18 -13.18 -3.77
C PRO A 214 -9.21 -12.15 -4.24
N LEU A 215 -9.38 -12.05 -5.56
CA LEU A 215 -10.32 -11.13 -6.21
C LEU A 215 -11.71 -11.75 -6.47
N SER A 216 -11.90 -12.99 -6.07
CA SER A 216 -13.18 -13.70 -6.24
C SER A 216 -14.32 -13.01 -5.50
N GLY A 217 -15.51 -12.98 -6.13
CA GLY A 217 -16.71 -12.37 -5.54
C GLY A 217 -16.82 -10.85 -5.67
N MET A 218 -15.85 -10.18 -6.30
CA MET A 218 -15.92 -8.75 -6.60
C MET A 218 -16.86 -8.46 -7.77
N LEU A 219 -17.49 -7.28 -7.75
CA LEU A 219 -18.29 -6.78 -8.86
C LEU A 219 -17.37 -6.38 -10.03
N ARG A 220 -17.81 -6.70 -11.24
CA ARG A 220 -17.10 -6.33 -12.48
C ARG A 220 -17.25 -4.83 -12.75
N GLU A 221 -16.16 -4.22 -13.22
CA GLU A 221 -16.13 -2.82 -13.65
C GLU A 221 -16.54 -1.82 -12.54
N VAL A 222 -16.46 -2.25 -11.30
CA VAL A 222 -16.67 -1.42 -10.11
C VAL A 222 -15.34 -1.29 -9.36
N PRO A 223 -14.88 -0.07 -9.01
CA PRO A 223 -13.66 0.12 -8.26
C PRO A 223 -13.76 -0.34 -6.80
N TYR A 224 -12.63 -0.79 -6.27
CA TYR A 224 -12.43 -1.15 -4.88
C TYR A 224 -11.17 -0.48 -4.36
N ASP A 225 -11.28 0.26 -3.27
CA ASP A 225 -10.11 0.78 -2.55
C ASP A 225 -9.47 -0.34 -1.73
N VAL A 226 -8.16 -0.45 -1.85
CA VAL A 226 -7.34 -1.48 -1.19
C VAL A 226 -6.67 -0.86 0.03
N PHE A 227 -6.78 -1.56 1.16
CA PHE A 227 -6.24 -1.13 2.44
C PHE A 227 -5.34 -2.19 3.04
N LEU A 228 -4.33 -1.74 3.79
CA LEU A 228 -3.50 -2.56 4.65
C LEU A 228 -3.87 -2.30 6.11
N THR A 229 -4.10 -3.35 6.85
CA THR A 229 -4.40 -3.33 8.29
C THR A 229 -3.49 -4.29 9.04
N ALA A 230 -3.38 -4.09 10.34
CA ALA A 230 -2.71 -5.01 11.26
C ALA A 230 -3.69 -5.46 12.35
N ASP A 231 -3.68 -6.77 12.63
CA ASP A 231 -4.39 -7.36 13.76
C ASP A 231 -3.48 -8.37 14.50
N GLU A 232 -4.02 -9.16 15.41
CA GLU A 232 -3.26 -10.16 16.17
C GLU A 232 -2.72 -11.33 15.31
N ASN A 233 -3.15 -11.45 14.05
CA ASN A 233 -2.63 -12.41 13.10
C ASN A 233 -1.52 -11.83 12.22
N GLY A 234 -1.35 -10.51 12.24
CA GLY A 234 -0.34 -9.78 11.47
C GLY A 234 -0.95 -8.80 10.47
N LEU A 235 -0.17 -8.47 9.44
CA LEU A 235 -0.60 -7.59 8.37
C LEU A 235 -1.51 -8.33 7.39
N ARG A 236 -2.55 -7.65 6.92
CA ARG A 236 -3.48 -8.19 5.92
C ARG A 236 -4.02 -7.12 4.99
N LEU A 237 -4.32 -7.52 3.77
CA LEU A 237 -5.06 -6.72 2.80
C LEU A 237 -6.56 -6.81 3.03
N SER A 238 -7.26 -5.73 2.77
CA SER A 238 -8.72 -5.66 2.72
C SER A 238 -9.17 -4.71 1.62
N MET A 239 -10.44 -4.80 1.21
CA MET A 239 -10.99 -3.96 0.15
C MET A 239 -12.35 -3.41 0.55
N LEU A 240 -12.64 -2.17 0.10
CA LEU A 240 -13.96 -1.53 0.20
C LEU A 240 -14.45 -1.15 -1.20
N THR A 241 -15.65 -1.58 -1.56
CA THR A 241 -16.26 -1.27 -2.85
C THR A 241 -16.74 0.17 -2.93
N TRP A 242 -16.62 0.79 -4.11
CA TRP A 242 -17.28 2.06 -4.37
C TRP A 242 -18.80 1.91 -4.58
N GLY A 243 -19.28 0.70 -4.87
CA GLY A 243 -20.68 0.41 -5.16
C GLY A 243 -21.13 0.84 -6.56
N THR A 244 -20.42 1.79 -7.19
CA THR A 244 -20.67 2.28 -8.56
C THR A 244 -19.37 2.37 -9.34
N ALA A 245 -19.45 2.40 -10.67
CA ALA A 245 -18.28 2.50 -11.53
C ALA A 245 -17.57 3.88 -11.43
N SER A 246 -18.31 4.96 -11.15
CA SER A 246 -17.84 6.33 -11.38
C SER A 246 -17.72 7.21 -10.15
N ALA A 247 -18.11 6.74 -8.96
CA ALA A 247 -18.11 7.58 -7.77
C ALA A 247 -17.66 6.82 -6.52
N ARG A 248 -16.59 7.31 -5.90
CA ARG A 248 -16.19 6.87 -4.55
C ARG A 248 -17.18 7.43 -3.52
N PRO A 249 -17.72 6.64 -2.61
CA PRO A 249 -18.56 7.12 -1.52
C PRO A 249 -17.88 8.20 -0.69
N ALA A 250 -18.61 9.24 -0.33
CA ALA A 250 -18.10 10.32 0.52
C ALA A 250 -17.64 9.74 1.87
N GLY A 251 -16.49 10.21 2.36
CA GLY A 251 -15.92 9.75 3.63
C GLY A 251 -15.25 8.37 3.61
N MET A 252 -15.16 7.69 2.46
CA MET A 252 -14.45 6.41 2.35
C MET A 252 -12.96 6.55 2.64
N LEU A 253 -12.35 7.67 2.28
CA LEU A 253 -10.97 8.02 2.60
C LEU A 253 -10.91 9.22 3.55
N ALA A 254 -10.00 9.16 4.51
CA ALA A 254 -9.59 10.25 5.40
C ALA A 254 -8.06 10.47 5.28
N ARG A 255 -7.54 11.46 6.01
CA ARG A 255 -6.08 11.69 6.12
C ARG A 255 -5.69 11.76 7.59
N VAL A 256 -4.57 11.10 7.91
CA VAL A 256 -3.86 11.26 9.19
C VAL A 256 -2.43 11.65 8.84
N ASP A 257 -1.96 12.78 9.31
CA ASP A 257 -0.62 13.34 9.04
C ASP A 257 -0.25 13.32 7.53
N GLY A 258 -1.23 13.65 6.68
CA GLY A 258 -1.05 13.70 5.23
C GLY A 258 -1.23 12.36 4.49
N VAL A 259 -1.18 11.23 5.18
CA VAL A 259 -1.34 9.87 4.62
C VAL A 259 -2.82 9.53 4.49
N ARG A 260 -3.22 8.94 3.37
CA ARG A 260 -4.59 8.45 3.15
C ARG A 260 -4.84 7.17 3.92
N VAL A 261 -5.95 7.15 4.67
CA VAL A 261 -6.44 6.01 5.45
C VAL A 261 -7.94 5.82 5.18
N SER A 262 -8.50 4.70 5.61
CA SER A 262 -9.96 4.50 5.57
C SER A 262 -10.68 5.49 6.50
N GLY A 263 -11.76 6.11 6.03
CA GLY A 263 -12.56 7.04 6.82
C GLY A 263 -13.25 6.40 8.03
N GLY A 264 -13.49 5.07 7.99
CA GLY A 264 -14.06 4.32 9.09
C GLY A 264 -13.03 3.65 10.01
N ASN A 265 -11.75 3.64 9.63
CA ASN A 265 -10.67 3.00 10.39
C ASN A 265 -9.33 3.65 10.06
N SER A 266 -8.85 4.55 10.90
CA SER A 266 -7.57 5.23 10.73
C SER A 266 -6.35 4.28 10.70
N GLY A 267 -6.47 3.07 11.27
CA GLY A 267 -5.45 2.03 11.21
C GLY A 267 -5.38 1.28 9.87
N ALA A 268 -6.33 1.53 8.96
CA ALA A 268 -6.34 0.94 7.62
C ALA A 268 -5.72 1.91 6.61
N ARG A 269 -4.45 1.68 6.26
CA ARG A 269 -3.71 2.50 5.29
C ARG A 269 -4.20 2.21 3.88
N TYR A 270 -4.57 3.25 3.13
CA TYR A 270 -4.91 3.14 1.72
C TYR A 270 -3.65 2.88 0.88
N LEU A 271 -3.68 1.83 0.06
CA LEU A 271 -2.57 1.44 -0.81
C LEU A 271 -2.82 1.77 -2.29
N GLY A 272 -4.07 1.79 -2.71
CA GLY A 272 -4.44 1.99 -4.10
C GLY A 272 -5.85 1.52 -4.39
N THR A 273 -6.20 1.46 -5.67
CA THR A 273 -7.54 1.06 -6.14
C THR A 273 -7.41 0.05 -7.27
N ILE A 274 -8.32 -0.93 -7.29
CA ILE A 274 -8.43 -1.93 -8.36
C ILE A 274 -9.87 -2.01 -8.87
N ALA A 275 -10.03 -2.32 -10.16
CA ALA A 275 -11.30 -2.75 -10.73
C ALA A 275 -11.10 -4.07 -11.50
N LEU A 276 -12.15 -4.89 -11.57
CA LEU A 276 -12.13 -6.06 -12.44
C LEU A 276 -12.59 -5.67 -13.85
N ASN A 277 -12.06 -6.37 -14.85
CA ASN A 277 -12.54 -6.25 -16.22
C ASN A 277 -13.93 -6.91 -16.40
N ALA A 278 -14.50 -6.84 -17.60
CA ALA A 278 -15.81 -7.42 -17.91
C ALA A 278 -15.86 -8.95 -17.74
N SER A 279 -14.71 -9.63 -17.78
CA SER A 279 -14.62 -11.08 -17.53
C SER A 279 -14.50 -11.42 -16.03
N GLY A 280 -14.31 -10.44 -15.15
CA GLY A 280 -14.22 -10.62 -13.71
C GLY A 280 -12.79 -10.87 -13.20
N TYR A 281 -11.79 -10.46 -13.95
CA TYR A 281 -10.37 -10.58 -13.58
C TYR A 281 -9.72 -9.22 -13.38
N GLY A 282 -8.71 -9.15 -12.54
CA GLY A 282 -7.79 -8.03 -12.48
C GLY A 282 -7.02 -7.89 -13.80
N GLU A 283 -6.82 -6.65 -14.25
CA GLU A 283 -6.13 -6.38 -15.51
C GLU A 283 -5.12 -5.22 -15.33
N ASP A 284 -3.89 -5.46 -15.77
CA ASP A 284 -2.84 -4.45 -15.94
C ASP A 284 -2.15 -4.69 -17.29
N SER A 285 -2.81 -4.25 -18.37
CA SER A 285 -2.39 -4.46 -19.76
C SER A 285 -2.35 -3.14 -20.52
N CYS A 286 -1.74 -3.12 -21.69
CA CYS A 286 -1.73 -1.92 -22.54
C CYS A 286 -3.14 -1.48 -22.99
N THR A 287 -4.14 -2.36 -22.98
CA THR A 287 -5.54 -2.03 -23.27
C THR A 287 -6.41 -1.83 -22.01
N GLY A 288 -5.87 -2.14 -20.82
CA GLY A 288 -6.63 -2.04 -19.56
C GLY A 288 -5.73 -1.81 -18.35
N ARG A 289 -5.59 -0.56 -17.90
CA ARG A 289 -4.90 -0.23 -16.66
C ARG A 289 -5.93 -0.06 -15.53
N LEU A 290 -6.27 -1.20 -14.89
CA LEU A 290 -7.32 -1.29 -13.88
C LEU A 290 -6.77 -1.47 -12.46
N LEU A 291 -5.46 -1.37 -12.28
CA LEU A 291 -4.77 -1.34 -11.02
C LEU A 291 -4.01 -0.01 -10.88
N TRP A 292 -4.31 0.74 -9.82
CA TRP A 292 -3.67 2.01 -9.52
C TRP A 292 -3.07 1.99 -8.12
N ASN A 293 -1.82 2.45 -8.00
CA ASN A 293 -1.06 2.52 -6.78
C ASN A 293 -1.06 3.93 -6.20
N GLU A 294 -1.31 4.10 -4.90
CA GLU A 294 -1.14 5.37 -4.20
C GLU A 294 0.33 5.75 -4.08
N TYR A 295 1.18 4.76 -3.84
CA TYR A 295 2.63 4.91 -3.68
C TYR A 295 3.36 4.30 -4.87
N HIS A 296 4.52 4.87 -5.22
CA HIS A 296 5.39 4.35 -6.28
C HIS A 296 4.68 4.24 -7.64
N ARG A 297 3.97 5.29 -8.02
CA ARG A 297 3.31 5.38 -9.32
C ARG A 297 4.34 5.37 -10.43
N LEU A 298 4.09 4.59 -11.46
CA LEU A 298 4.95 4.43 -12.60
C LEU A 298 4.19 4.73 -13.89
N PRO A 299 4.88 5.25 -14.93
CA PRO A 299 4.27 5.42 -16.24
C PRO A 299 3.93 4.05 -16.85
N ARG A 300 2.64 3.86 -17.19
CA ARG A 300 2.13 2.64 -17.82
C ARG A 300 1.52 2.99 -19.17
N SER A 301 2.02 2.34 -20.23
CA SER A 301 1.55 2.59 -21.60
C SER A 301 0.10 2.16 -21.79
N LEU A 302 -0.63 2.94 -22.56
CA LEU A 302 -1.97 2.62 -23.07
C LEU A 302 -1.89 2.56 -24.59
N ILE A 303 -2.20 1.42 -25.18
CA ILE A 303 -2.09 1.18 -26.60
C ILE A 303 -3.24 0.29 -27.05
N SER A 304 -4.07 0.80 -27.94
CA SER A 304 -5.09 0.02 -28.64
C SER A 304 -5.10 0.42 -30.09
N LYS A 305 -4.82 -0.51 -31.00
CA LYS A 305 -4.76 -0.27 -32.45
C LYS A 305 -5.87 -1.06 -33.14
N LEU A 306 -6.34 -0.56 -34.26
CA LEU A 306 -7.25 -1.28 -35.13
C LEU A 306 -6.53 -2.50 -35.72
N GLU A 307 -7.03 -3.69 -35.42
CA GLU A 307 -6.45 -4.96 -35.91
C GLU A 307 -7.10 -5.44 -37.20
N THR A 308 -8.22 -4.82 -37.61
CA THR A 308 -8.97 -5.26 -38.79
C THR A 308 -8.32 -4.80 -40.10
N THR A 309 -8.38 -5.65 -41.11
CA THR A 309 -7.95 -5.33 -42.49
C THR A 309 -9.02 -4.64 -43.31
N ARG A 310 -10.18 -4.30 -42.74
CA ARG A 310 -11.28 -3.61 -43.44
C ARG A 310 -10.79 -2.27 -43.99
N THR A 311 -11.22 -1.95 -45.20
CA THR A 311 -10.88 -0.71 -45.87
C THR A 311 -11.78 0.46 -45.49
N GLN A 312 -13.02 0.18 -45.05
CA GLN A 312 -14.04 1.18 -44.67
C GLN A 312 -14.88 0.66 -43.52
N GLY A 313 -15.23 1.54 -42.56
CA GLY A 313 -16.22 1.30 -41.52
C GLY A 313 -17.62 1.74 -41.91
N SER A 314 -18.58 1.59 -41.01
CA SER A 314 -19.97 2.05 -41.19
C SER A 314 -20.06 3.58 -41.15
N ALA A 315 -20.82 4.19 -42.06
CA ALA A 315 -21.08 5.63 -42.03
C ALA A 315 -22.24 5.92 -41.08
N HIS A 316 -22.05 6.81 -40.12
CA HIS A 316 -23.07 7.30 -39.23
C HIS A 316 -23.24 8.81 -39.40
N MET A 317 -24.34 9.22 -40.08
CA MET A 317 -24.61 10.64 -40.32
C MET A 317 -25.08 11.35 -39.06
N ASN A 318 -24.50 12.52 -38.77
CA ASN A 318 -24.87 13.41 -37.67
C ASN A 318 -24.84 12.75 -36.27
N SER A 319 -24.08 11.68 -36.11
CA SER A 319 -23.90 11.02 -34.81
C SER A 319 -22.47 10.56 -34.62
N TRP A 320 -22.01 10.57 -33.37
CA TRP A 320 -20.75 9.92 -33.01
C TRP A 320 -20.95 8.40 -33.03
N ALA A 321 -20.08 7.69 -33.70
CA ALA A 321 -20.05 6.24 -33.70
C ALA A 321 -18.67 5.75 -33.40
N PRO A 322 -18.52 4.53 -32.82
CA PRO A 322 -17.21 3.90 -32.67
C PRO A 322 -16.50 3.82 -34.00
N TYR A 323 -15.18 4.07 -34.00
CA TYR A 323 -14.35 3.94 -35.18
C TYR A 323 -14.28 2.46 -35.59
N TYR A 324 -14.96 2.06 -36.63
CA TYR A 324 -15.15 0.66 -37.04
C TYR A 324 -16.06 -0.19 -36.11
N ASP A 325 -17.10 0.39 -35.55
CA ASP A 325 -18.12 -0.32 -34.74
C ASP A 325 -17.51 -1.15 -33.61
N GLU A 326 -17.73 -2.46 -33.56
CA GLU A 326 -17.22 -3.33 -32.49
C GLU A 326 -15.69 -3.49 -32.47
N ASP A 327 -15.01 -3.27 -33.60
CA ASP A 327 -13.57 -3.35 -33.73
C ASP A 327 -12.86 -2.03 -33.32
N ALA A 328 -13.59 -1.00 -32.91
CA ALA A 328 -13.03 0.30 -32.53
C ALA A 328 -11.94 0.17 -31.47
N PRO A 329 -10.79 0.86 -31.65
CA PRO A 329 -9.77 0.95 -30.62
C PRO A 329 -10.35 1.47 -29.30
N GLU A 330 -10.13 0.75 -28.23
CA GLU A 330 -10.61 1.07 -26.89
C GLU A 330 -9.54 0.82 -25.84
N VAL A 331 -9.40 1.73 -24.90
CA VAL A 331 -8.64 1.52 -23.67
C VAL A 331 -9.52 1.70 -22.46
N ARG A 332 -9.23 0.92 -21.42
CA ARG A 332 -9.93 0.96 -20.13
C ARG A 332 -8.95 1.46 -19.07
N VAL A 333 -9.41 2.42 -18.29
CA VAL A 333 -8.57 3.04 -17.26
C VAL A 333 -9.33 3.20 -15.95
N LEU A 334 -8.59 3.10 -14.87
CA LEU A 334 -9.06 3.40 -13.53
C LEU A 334 -8.44 4.72 -13.08
N ILE A 335 -9.28 5.72 -12.81
CA ILE A 335 -8.89 7.06 -12.35
C ILE A 335 -9.42 7.25 -10.93
N PRO A 336 -8.68 6.89 -9.87
CA PRO A 336 -9.20 6.90 -8.50
C PRO A 336 -9.11 8.27 -7.82
N ALA A 337 -8.32 9.21 -8.35
CA ALA A 337 -8.07 10.50 -7.74
C ALA A 337 -7.87 11.60 -8.79
N ALA A 338 -8.15 12.84 -8.39
CA ALA A 338 -7.99 14.02 -9.26
C ALA A 338 -6.52 14.31 -9.64
N ASP A 339 -5.57 13.79 -8.87
CA ASP A 339 -4.13 13.87 -9.11
C ASP A 339 -3.57 12.69 -9.94
N CYS A 340 -4.45 11.87 -10.53
CA CYS A 340 -4.06 10.85 -11.48
C CYS A 340 -3.59 11.50 -12.78
N GLU A 341 -2.34 11.29 -13.15
CA GLU A 341 -1.80 11.77 -14.43
C GLU A 341 -2.18 10.79 -15.54
N PHE A 342 -2.90 11.30 -16.53
CA PHE A 342 -3.40 10.54 -17.66
C PHE A 342 -3.33 11.38 -18.94
N ALA A 343 -2.87 10.78 -20.02
CA ALA A 343 -2.90 11.37 -21.36
C ALA A 343 -3.20 10.30 -22.41
N LEU A 344 -4.02 10.62 -23.38
CA LEU A 344 -4.39 9.74 -24.47
C LEU A 344 -4.48 10.52 -25.78
N GLU A 345 -3.93 9.98 -26.84
CA GLU A 345 -3.98 10.49 -28.20
C GLU A 345 -4.69 9.47 -29.11
N GLY A 346 -5.66 9.92 -29.85
CA GLY A 346 -6.35 9.15 -30.88
C GLY A 346 -5.88 9.57 -32.25
N VAL A 347 -5.51 8.61 -33.08
CA VAL A 347 -5.11 8.82 -34.48
C VAL A 347 -6.04 8.04 -35.40
N GLY A 348 -6.51 8.67 -36.46
CA GLY A 348 -7.39 8.05 -37.43
C GLY A 348 -7.37 8.76 -38.77
N LEU A 349 -8.04 8.17 -39.76
CA LEU A 349 -8.19 8.70 -41.09
C LEU A 349 -9.68 8.78 -41.46
N GLY A 350 -10.08 9.84 -42.12
CA GLY A 350 -11.41 9.97 -42.74
C GLY A 350 -11.27 10.14 -44.25
N SER A 351 -12.17 9.55 -45.00
CA SER A 351 -12.27 9.71 -46.48
C SER A 351 -13.66 10.07 -46.92
N PRO A 352 -13.81 11.03 -47.84
CA PRO A 352 -15.10 11.29 -48.48
C PRO A 352 -15.50 10.13 -49.40
N ILE A 353 -16.81 9.87 -49.51
CA ILE A 353 -17.33 8.80 -50.34
C ILE A 353 -17.30 9.18 -51.84
N SER A 354 -17.49 10.45 -52.17
CA SER A 354 -17.57 10.90 -53.56
C SER A 354 -16.87 12.25 -53.76
N GLU A 355 -16.53 12.54 -55.04
CA GLU A 355 -15.94 13.83 -55.43
C GLU A 355 -16.91 15.01 -55.21
N ASN A 356 -18.22 14.78 -55.35
CA ASN A 356 -19.25 15.79 -55.13
C ASN A 356 -19.36 16.23 -53.67
N ASP A 357 -18.94 15.37 -52.70
CA ASP A 357 -18.95 15.70 -51.28
C ASP A 357 -17.84 16.69 -50.90
N ARG A 358 -16.83 16.87 -51.78
CA ARG A 358 -15.76 17.85 -51.60
C ARG A 358 -16.17 19.29 -51.83
N GLU A 359 -17.18 19.54 -52.65
CA GLU A 359 -17.62 20.91 -53.04
C GLU A 359 -18.52 21.57 -51.98
N TYR A 360 -19.21 20.84 -51.12
CA TYR A 360 -20.24 21.36 -50.24
C TYR A 360 -19.88 21.59 -48.77
N GLY A 361 -18.58 21.68 -48.43
CA GLY A 361 -18.13 22.02 -47.07
C GLY A 361 -18.51 20.96 -46.01
N ARG A 362 -18.58 19.70 -46.44
CA ARG A 362 -18.90 18.56 -45.59
C ARG A 362 -17.69 18.14 -44.78
N GLY A 363 -17.90 17.89 -43.49
CA GLY A 363 -16.81 17.63 -42.55
C GLY A 363 -16.94 16.29 -41.84
N ALA A 364 -15.80 15.77 -41.44
CA ALA A 364 -15.69 14.65 -40.53
C ALA A 364 -14.92 15.07 -39.28
N ALA A 365 -15.15 14.40 -38.18
CA ALA A 365 -14.41 14.58 -36.96
C ALA A 365 -13.93 13.25 -36.37
N LEU A 366 -12.75 13.27 -35.83
CA LEU A 366 -12.20 12.21 -34.98
C LEU A 366 -12.40 12.62 -33.53
N GLY A 367 -12.80 11.68 -32.67
CA GLY A 367 -12.99 11.92 -31.26
C GLY A 367 -12.49 10.81 -30.38
N ILE A 368 -12.15 11.14 -29.17
CA ILE A 368 -11.98 10.19 -28.07
C ILE A 368 -13.20 10.33 -27.18
N CYS A 369 -14.06 9.33 -27.19
CA CYS A 369 -15.33 9.33 -26.45
C CYS A 369 -15.21 8.48 -25.18
N ARG A 370 -15.62 9.07 -24.06
CA ARG A 370 -15.65 8.39 -22.77
C ARG A 370 -16.97 7.65 -22.59
N ASP A 371 -16.87 6.39 -22.15
CA ASP A 371 -17.99 5.51 -21.79
C ASP A 371 -19.00 5.31 -22.93
N MET A 372 -18.51 5.33 -24.18
CA MET A 372 -19.29 5.05 -25.36
C MET A 372 -19.57 3.55 -25.49
N MET A 373 -20.82 3.18 -25.78
CA MET A 373 -21.15 1.79 -26.14
C MET A 373 -20.80 1.53 -27.62
N LYS A 374 -20.03 0.48 -27.88
CA LYS A 374 -19.65 0.10 -29.25
C LYS A 374 -20.83 -0.33 -30.13
N SER A 375 -21.94 -0.76 -29.51
CA SER A 375 -23.10 -1.30 -30.20
C SER A 375 -24.18 -0.29 -30.60
N ALA A 376 -24.02 1.00 -30.26
CA ALA A 376 -25.03 2.01 -30.57
C ALA A 376 -24.43 3.36 -30.92
N PRO A 377 -24.92 4.06 -31.98
CA PRO A 377 -24.52 5.41 -32.27
C PRO A 377 -24.96 6.35 -31.12
N TYR A 378 -24.06 7.26 -30.75
CA TYR A 378 -24.26 8.16 -29.63
C TYR A 378 -24.97 9.45 -30.10
N THR A 379 -26.25 9.61 -29.77
CA THR A 379 -27.05 10.77 -30.10
C THR A 379 -27.16 11.83 -28.99
N GLY A 380 -26.46 11.62 -27.85
CA GLY A 380 -26.54 12.46 -26.65
C GLY A 380 -25.33 13.36 -26.41
N ASN A 381 -25.36 14.09 -25.28
CA ASN A 381 -24.35 15.06 -24.87
C ASN A 381 -22.90 14.53 -24.95
N ARG A 382 -22.04 15.34 -25.53
CA ARG A 382 -20.67 15.05 -25.97
C ARG A 382 -19.71 14.84 -24.80
N ASN A 383 -19.48 13.61 -24.39
CA ASN A 383 -18.32 13.23 -23.54
C ASN A 383 -17.10 12.93 -24.43
N CYS A 384 -16.96 13.63 -25.56
CA CYS A 384 -15.88 13.41 -26.50
C CYS A 384 -15.00 14.65 -26.62
N ALA A 385 -13.68 14.46 -26.59
CA ALA A 385 -12.76 15.44 -27.15
C ALA A 385 -12.76 15.23 -28.67
N GLU A 386 -12.82 16.28 -29.45
CA GLU A 386 -13.00 16.20 -30.90
C GLU A 386 -12.04 17.10 -31.68
N VAL A 387 -11.62 16.64 -32.84
CA VAL A 387 -10.92 17.45 -33.86
C VAL A 387 -11.68 17.31 -35.15
N PHE A 388 -12.09 18.45 -35.71
CA PHE A 388 -12.75 18.53 -37.01
C PHE A 388 -11.69 18.69 -38.11
N ALA A 389 -11.81 17.92 -39.19
CA ALA A 389 -11.07 18.14 -40.40
C ALA A 389 -12.07 18.37 -41.57
N HIS A 390 -11.93 19.50 -42.22
CA HIS A 390 -12.54 19.73 -43.54
C HIS A 390 -11.53 19.26 -44.60
N THR A 391 -11.83 18.19 -45.32
CA THR A 391 -10.81 17.58 -46.15
C THR A 391 -11.27 17.28 -47.56
N ASN A 392 -10.42 17.61 -48.52
CA ASN A 392 -10.54 17.27 -49.95
C ASN A 392 -9.86 15.93 -50.27
N GLY A 393 -9.75 14.99 -49.36
CA GLY A 393 -9.11 13.69 -49.53
C GLY A 393 -8.94 12.91 -48.26
N ASN A 394 -8.16 11.82 -48.28
CA ASN A 394 -7.78 11.07 -47.11
C ASN A 394 -6.92 11.94 -46.19
N SER A 395 -7.47 12.31 -45.05
CA SER A 395 -6.76 13.19 -44.11
C SER A 395 -6.49 12.51 -42.79
N PRO A 396 -5.23 12.51 -42.35
CA PRO A 396 -4.91 12.11 -41.00
C PRO A 396 -5.50 13.11 -39.99
N MET A 397 -6.08 12.58 -38.93
CA MET A 397 -6.63 13.34 -37.80
C MET A 397 -5.99 12.83 -36.53
N SER A 398 -5.71 13.73 -35.61
CA SER A 398 -5.22 13.41 -34.27
C SER A 398 -5.97 14.23 -33.23
N VAL A 399 -6.38 13.59 -32.14
CA VAL A 399 -7.06 14.21 -31.02
C VAL A 399 -6.40 13.80 -29.72
N ARG A 400 -6.20 14.73 -28.80
CA ARG A 400 -5.54 14.46 -27.52
C ARG A 400 -6.41 14.90 -26.34
N ILE A 401 -6.42 14.05 -25.31
CA ILE A 401 -6.99 14.37 -24.00
C ILE A 401 -5.93 14.18 -22.92
N GLN A 402 -5.94 15.05 -21.92
CA GLN A 402 -5.03 14.95 -20.76
C GLN A 402 -5.64 15.64 -19.54
N ASN A 403 -5.27 15.21 -18.34
CA ASN A 403 -5.61 15.81 -17.05
C ASN A 403 -7.08 16.18 -16.90
N LEU A 404 -7.92 15.15 -16.76
CA LEU A 404 -9.38 15.30 -16.83
C LEU A 404 -10.04 15.85 -15.55
N GLY A 405 -9.29 16.10 -14.49
CA GLY A 405 -9.78 16.67 -13.23
C GLY A 405 -10.66 15.72 -12.39
N SER A 406 -11.20 16.23 -11.29
CA SER A 406 -11.96 15.43 -10.30
C SER A 406 -13.29 14.86 -10.81
N SER A 407 -13.87 15.42 -11.87
CA SER A 407 -15.11 14.94 -12.49
C SER A 407 -14.97 13.64 -13.27
N PHE A 408 -13.77 13.11 -13.38
CA PHE A 408 -13.46 11.92 -14.16
C PHE A 408 -12.98 10.75 -13.29
N GLN A 409 -13.30 10.74 -12.00
CA GLN A 409 -12.99 9.62 -11.13
C GLN A 409 -13.80 8.37 -11.51
N GLY A 410 -13.18 7.20 -11.43
CA GLY A 410 -13.85 5.92 -11.62
C GLY A 410 -13.20 5.02 -12.65
N PHE A 411 -13.92 3.96 -12.99
CA PHE A 411 -13.62 3.09 -14.11
C PHE A 411 -14.21 3.71 -15.37
N HIS A 412 -13.39 3.91 -16.40
CA HIS A 412 -13.81 4.49 -17.67
C HIS A 412 -13.27 3.71 -18.86
N ARG A 413 -14.06 3.76 -19.94
CA ARG A 413 -13.69 3.30 -21.28
C ARG A 413 -13.47 4.50 -22.16
N TYR A 414 -12.37 4.55 -22.88
CA TYR A 414 -12.11 5.56 -23.91
C TYR A 414 -12.04 4.87 -25.25
N THR A 415 -12.97 5.23 -26.12
CA THR A 415 -13.15 4.63 -27.46
C THR A 415 -12.80 5.66 -28.51
N LEU A 416 -12.00 5.27 -29.52
CA LEU A 416 -11.81 6.06 -30.71
C LEU A 416 -13.13 6.10 -31.49
N ALA A 417 -13.61 7.29 -31.81
CA ALA A 417 -14.88 7.51 -32.43
C ALA A 417 -14.76 8.41 -33.65
N PHE A 418 -15.70 8.28 -34.55
CA PHE A 418 -15.79 9.04 -35.78
C PHE A 418 -17.17 9.67 -35.90
N TRP A 419 -17.22 10.92 -36.37
CA TRP A 419 -18.44 11.64 -36.66
C TRP A 419 -18.37 12.18 -38.08
N SER A 420 -19.52 12.20 -38.76
CA SER A 420 -19.64 12.78 -40.09
C SER A 420 -20.96 13.51 -40.21
N ASN A 421 -20.97 14.68 -40.84
CA ASN A 421 -22.21 15.39 -41.19
C ASN A 421 -22.82 14.89 -42.50
N TYR A 422 -22.10 14.04 -43.22
CA TYR A 422 -22.57 13.44 -44.46
C TYR A 422 -21.79 12.14 -44.78
N SER A 423 -21.61 11.83 -46.02
CA SER A 423 -21.11 10.58 -46.56
C SER A 423 -19.58 10.38 -46.37
N TYR A 424 -19.07 10.43 -45.16
CA TYR A 424 -17.66 10.07 -44.84
C TYR A 424 -17.59 8.75 -44.12
N TYR A 425 -16.53 8.01 -44.41
CA TYR A 425 -16.22 6.74 -43.73
C TYR A 425 -14.87 6.81 -43.00
N PRO A 426 -14.73 6.19 -41.83
CA PRO A 426 -13.42 5.92 -41.25
C PRO A 426 -12.65 4.93 -42.11
N ILE A 427 -11.33 5.12 -42.24
CA ILE A 427 -10.45 4.27 -43.07
C ILE A 427 -9.65 3.34 -42.18
N GLY A 428 -9.56 2.08 -42.56
CA GLY A 428 -8.76 1.07 -41.89
C GLY A 428 -7.29 1.04 -42.31
N THR A 429 -6.56 0.09 -41.77
CA THR A 429 -5.10 -0.02 -41.87
C THR A 429 -4.53 -0.19 -43.27
N SER A 430 -5.30 -0.75 -44.21
CA SER A 430 -4.81 -1.04 -45.56
C SER A 430 -4.63 0.18 -46.47
N GLN A 431 -5.09 1.37 -46.05
CA GLN A 431 -5.02 2.60 -46.85
C GLN A 431 -4.22 3.73 -46.19
N THR A 432 -3.52 3.48 -45.07
CA THR A 432 -2.65 4.47 -44.46
C THR A 432 -1.33 4.55 -45.25
N ALA A 433 -1.05 5.69 -45.87
CA ALA A 433 0.17 5.92 -46.61
C ALA A 433 1.46 5.84 -45.76
N ALA A 434 1.35 5.87 -44.45
CA ALA A 434 2.43 5.84 -43.48
C ALA A 434 2.57 4.48 -42.76
N GLY A 435 1.71 3.47 -43.03
CA GLY A 435 1.77 2.16 -42.38
C GLY A 435 1.32 2.17 -40.89
N GLU A 436 0.82 3.30 -40.38
CA GLU A 436 0.32 3.39 -39.02
C GLU A 436 -1.16 3.04 -38.96
N ALA A 437 -1.51 2.06 -38.15
CA ALA A 437 -2.90 1.70 -37.88
C ALA A 437 -3.60 2.78 -37.06
N PRO A 438 -4.87 3.13 -37.37
CA PRO A 438 -5.68 3.95 -36.48
C PRO A 438 -5.72 3.37 -35.08
N GLY A 439 -5.66 4.22 -34.07
CA GLY A 439 -5.62 3.72 -32.72
C GLY A 439 -5.60 4.79 -31.64
N LEU A 440 -5.54 4.30 -30.41
CA LEU A 440 -5.35 5.08 -29.19
C LEU A 440 -3.97 4.76 -28.63
N ILE A 441 -3.19 5.79 -28.31
CA ILE A 441 -1.86 5.67 -27.71
C ILE A 441 -1.80 6.67 -26.55
N GLY A 442 -1.29 6.23 -25.41
CA GLY A 442 -1.21 7.13 -24.26
C GLY A 442 -0.45 6.56 -23.09
N MET A 443 -0.62 7.21 -21.95
CA MET A 443 0.05 6.86 -20.71
C MET A 443 -0.81 7.22 -19.51
N ILE A 444 -0.73 6.41 -18.46
CA ILE A 444 -1.24 6.70 -17.14
C ILE A 444 -0.15 6.42 -16.09
N TYR A 445 -0.09 7.23 -15.05
CA TYR A 445 0.77 6.98 -13.90
C TYR A 445 -0.03 6.20 -12.84
N ALA A 446 0.32 4.90 -12.68
CA ALA A 446 -0.43 3.95 -11.87
C ALA A 446 0.46 3.07 -10.96
#